data_916571e0d276522f8636a19609d66078
#
_entry.id   916571e0d276522f8636a19609d66078
#
_cell.length_a   1.000
_cell.length_b   1.000
_cell.length_c   1.000
_cell.angle_alpha   90.00
_cell.angle_beta   90.00
_cell.angle_gamma   90.00
#
_symmetry.space_group_name_H-M   'P 1'
#
loop_
_entity.id
_entity.type
_entity.pdbx_description
1 polymer ?
#
loop_
_entity_poly.entity_id
_entity_poly.type
_entity_poly.pdbx_seq_one_letter_code
_entity_poly.pdbx_strand_id
1 'polypeptide(L)'
;LADMVTSGLSRGYYLNTCSTLHSLILYLDDKGVYTPNEIKVVDNDGFISTLTGLSSKSLSLRLCYLRRFYRFLFLHEYIQTPLAERLPKACIQGRTTIPTVWTDEEISKIKESAERVSPEGKRSYAMILLAAELGLRIGDIRSLKFSEIDWERKELNITQNKTGQVLCLPMTDSVGWALIDYLQNGRPVSESSFVFVKHRPPYDEFPVNTTL
;
A
#
# COMPACT_ATOMS: atom_id res chain seq x y z
N LEU A 1 7.86 18.19 -6.09
CA LEU A 1 8.15 16.74 -5.94
C LEU A 1 9.16 16.48 -4.81
N ALA A 2 10.24 17.28 -4.72
CA ALA A 2 11.20 17.19 -3.61
C ALA A 2 10.52 17.34 -2.25
N ASP A 3 9.57 18.26 -2.11
CA ASP A 3 8.77 18.49 -0.91
C ASP A 3 7.92 17.26 -0.47
N MET A 4 7.54 16.40 -1.41
CA MET A 4 6.80 15.18 -1.13
C MET A 4 7.70 14.08 -0.55
N VAL A 5 8.95 14.02 -0.97
CA VAL A 5 9.94 13.05 -0.46
C VAL A 5 10.27 13.36 0.99
N THR A 6 10.42 14.65 1.32
CA THR A 6 10.69 15.10 2.70
C THR A 6 9.52 14.90 3.65
N SER A 7 8.28 14.77 3.13
CA SER A 7 7.06 14.58 3.95
C SER A 7 6.77 13.12 4.33
N GLY A 8 7.68 12.17 4.12
CA GLY A 8 7.51 10.77 4.52
C GLY A 8 6.39 10.00 3.81
N LEU A 9 5.98 10.46 2.62
CA LEU A 9 4.92 9.81 1.86
C LEU A 9 5.39 8.52 1.20
N SER A 10 4.50 7.53 1.14
CA SER A 10 4.81 6.25 0.51
C SER A 10 5.14 6.43 -1.00
N ARG A 11 6.03 5.56 -1.52
CA ARG A 11 6.38 5.53 -2.95
C ARG A 11 5.14 5.42 -3.85
N GLY A 12 4.14 4.62 -3.45
CA GLY A 12 2.89 4.49 -4.21
C GLY A 12 2.10 5.79 -4.28
N TYR A 13 2.02 6.53 -3.17
CA TYR A 13 1.39 7.86 -3.16
C TYR A 13 2.11 8.82 -4.11
N TYR A 14 3.44 8.83 -4.08
CA TYR A 14 4.26 9.65 -4.98
C TYR A 14 4.00 9.32 -6.45
N LEU A 15 4.07 8.06 -6.85
CA LEU A 15 3.85 7.64 -8.24
C LEU A 15 2.45 7.98 -8.75
N ASN A 16 1.43 7.76 -7.93
CA ASN A 16 0.05 8.11 -8.28
C ASN A 16 -0.15 9.63 -8.40
N THR A 17 0.52 10.41 -7.54
CA THR A 17 0.51 11.87 -7.65
C THR A 17 1.17 12.31 -8.95
N CYS A 18 2.36 11.79 -9.28
CA CYS A 18 3.06 12.10 -10.53
C CYS A 18 2.19 11.76 -11.76
N SER A 19 1.57 10.58 -11.77
CA SER A 19 0.67 10.17 -12.85
C SER A 19 -0.52 11.12 -13.01
N THR A 20 -1.14 11.54 -11.89
CA THR A 20 -2.27 12.47 -11.94
C THR A 20 -1.85 13.86 -12.42
N LEU A 21 -0.73 14.37 -11.94
CA LEU A 21 -0.21 15.68 -12.38
C LEU A 21 0.24 15.65 -13.83
N HIS A 22 0.86 14.57 -14.29
CA HIS A 22 1.22 14.41 -15.70
C HIS A 22 -0.02 14.47 -16.60
N SER A 23 -1.10 13.77 -16.22
CA SER A 23 -2.37 13.82 -16.96
C SER A 23 -2.98 15.24 -16.97
N LEU A 24 -2.89 15.98 -15.85
CA LEU A 24 -3.34 17.37 -15.78
C LEU A 24 -2.51 18.26 -16.73
N ILE A 25 -1.18 18.12 -16.72
CA ILE A 25 -0.28 18.92 -17.55
C ILE A 25 -0.59 18.70 -19.03
N LEU A 26 -0.75 17.46 -19.47
CA LEU A 26 -1.13 17.16 -20.85
C LEU A 26 -2.48 17.76 -21.23
N TYR A 27 -3.46 17.72 -20.32
CA TYR A 27 -4.76 18.36 -20.56
C TYR A 27 -4.64 19.90 -20.70
N LEU A 28 -3.84 20.53 -19.84
CA LEU A 28 -3.63 21.99 -19.89
C LEU A 28 -2.87 22.40 -21.16
N ASP A 29 -1.88 21.61 -21.57
CA ASP A 29 -1.14 21.83 -22.82
C ASP A 29 -2.07 21.80 -24.04
N ASP A 30 -2.99 20.82 -24.12
CA ASP A 30 -4.04 20.75 -25.17
C ASP A 30 -4.96 21.98 -25.16
N LYS A 31 -5.15 22.63 -24.01
CA LYS A 31 -5.94 23.86 -23.86
C LYS A 31 -5.13 25.15 -24.09
N GLY A 32 -3.83 25.05 -24.38
CA GLY A 32 -2.95 26.20 -24.56
C GLY A 32 -2.64 26.94 -23.26
N VAL A 33 -2.74 26.26 -22.09
CA VAL A 33 -2.40 26.81 -20.78
C VAL A 33 -1.00 26.35 -20.40
N TYR A 34 -0.04 27.24 -20.46
CA TYR A 34 1.38 26.90 -20.30
C TYR A 34 1.99 27.38 -18.98
N THR A 35 1.33 28.28 -18.28
CA THR A 35 1.82 28.79 -16.99
C THR A 35 0.83 28.55 -15.87
N PRO A 36 1.30 28.33 -14.62
CA PRO A 36 0.40 28.08 -13.48
C PRO A 36 -0.62 29.20 -13.25
N ASN A 37 -0.24 30.46 -13.49
CA ASN A 37 -1.12 31.61 -13.28
C ASN A 37 -2.29 31.70 -14.28
N GLU A 38 -2.20 31.01 -15.40
CA GLU A 38 -3.25 30.95 -16.42
C GLU A 38 -4.33 29.94 -16.09
N ILE A 39 -4.07 29.01 -15.14
CA ILE A 39 -5.01 27.94 -14.76
C ILE A 39 -6.26 28.55 -14.12
N LYS A 40 -7.41 28.31 -14.72
CA LYS A 40 -8.72 28.78 -14.25
C LYS A 40 -9.52 27.62 -13.61
N VAL A 41 -10.54 27.96 -12.85
CA VAL A 41 -11.45 26.96 -12.26
C VAL A 41 -12.09 26.10 -13.34
N VAL A 42 -12.47 26.68 -14.47
CA VAL A 42 -13.08 25.97 -15.60
C VAL A 42 -12.17 24.89 -16.18
N ASP A 43 -10.85 25.09 -16.15
CA ASP A 43 -9.89 24.08 -16.62
C ASP A 43 -9.87 22.87 -15.69
N ASN A 44 -10.00 23.10 -14.38
CA ASN A 44 -10.12 22.01 -13.41
C ASN A 44 -11.41 21.22 -13.60
N ASP A 45 -12.54 21.89 -13.80
CA ASP A 45 -13.83 21.24 -14.03
C ASP A 45 -13.79 20.41 -15.32
N GLY A 46 -13.18 20.97 -16.37
CA GLY A 46 -12.96 20.26 -17.62
C GLY A 46 -12.05 19.04 -17.45
N PHE A 47 -10.92 19.18 -16.74
CA PHE A 47 -10.03 18.05 -16.46
C PHE A 47 -10.74 16.95 -15.63
N ILE A 48 -11.47 17.33 -14.57
CA ILE A 48 -12.21 16.39 -13.75
C ILE A 48 -13.24 15.62 -14.59
N SER A 49 -13.89 16.29 -15.54
CA SER A 49 -14.84 15.68 -16.46
C SER A 49 -14.20 14.64 -17.40
N THR A 50 -12.88 14.70 -17.62
CA THR A 50 -12.17 13.66 -18.38
C THR A 50 -11.89 12.42 -17.56
N LEU A 51 -11.98 12.49 -16.23
CA LEU A 51 -11.73 11.37 -15.33
C LEU A 51 -12.93 10.41 -15.22
N THR A 52 -13.54 10.07 -16.36
CA THR A 52 -14.69 9.17 -16.44
C THR A 52 -14.28 7.72 -16.17
N GLY A 53 -15.21 6.90 -15.69
CA GLY A 53 -14.98 5.47 -15.44
C GLY A 53 -14.21 5.16 -14.16
N LEU A 54 -13.78 6.16 -13.39
CA LEU A 54 -13.14 5.95 -12.10
C LEU A 54 -14.18 5.68 -11.01
N SER A 55 -13.80 4.80 -10.06
CA SER A 55 -14.58 4.65 -8.83
C SER A 55 -14.56 5.96 -8.03
N SER A 56 -15.61 6.23 -7.24
CA SER A 56 -15.69 7.42 -6.36
C SER A 56 -14.48 7.53 -5.44
N LYS A 57 -13.93 6.40 -4.99
CA LYS A 57 -12.70 6.34 -4.17
C LYS A 57 -11.47 6.79 -4.95
N SER A 58 -11.32 6.31 -6.19
CA SER A 58 -10.20 6.67 -7.07
C SER A 58 -10.26 8.15 -7.46
N LEU A 59 -11.45 8.66 -7.76
CA LEU A 59 -11.66 10.07 -8.05
C LEU A 59 -11.31 10.94 -6.82
N SER A 60 -11.80 10.57 -5.64
CA SER A 60 -11.47 11.27 -4.39
C SER A 60 -9.97 11.36 -4.14
N LEU A 61 -9.25 10.28 -4.41
CA LEU A 61 -7.79 10.23 -4.25
C LEU A 61 -7.09 11.15 -5.25
N ARG A 62 -7.51 11.17 -6.52
CA ARG A 62 -6.97 12.12 -7.52
C ARG A 62 -7.24 13.57 -7.15
N LEU A 63 -8.43 13.88 -6.67
CA LEU A 63 -8.76 15.21 -6.16
C LEU A 63 -7.90 15.60 -4.95
N CYS A 64 -7.52 14.65 -4.10
CA CYS A 64 -6.60 14.89 -3.00
C CYS A 64 -5.20 15.27 -3.50
N TYR A 65 -4.69 14.61 -4.55
CA TYR A 65 -3.42 14.94 -5.18
C TYR A 65 -3.44 16.34 -5.80
N LEU A 66 -4.52 16.70 -6.50
CA LEU A 66 -4.69 18.03 -7.09
C LEU A 66 -4.77 19.12 -6.01
N ARG A 67 -5.51 18.90 -4.92
CA ARG A 67 -5.58 19.87 -3.80
C ARG A 67 -4.20 20.12 -3.21
N ARG A 68 -3.41 19.07 -2.99
CA ARG A 68 -2.05 19.22 -2.46
C ARG A 68 -1.17 20.01 -3.43
N PHE A 69 -1.26 19.73 -4.72
CA PHE A 69 -0.53 20.45 -5.75
C PHE A 69 -0.91 21.93 -5.80
N TYR A 70 -2.19 22.26 -5.84
CA TYR A 70 -2.63 23.66 -5.88
C TYR A 70 -2.34 24.43 -4.59
N ARG A 71 -2.37 23.77 -3.43
CA ARG A 71 -1.91 24.37 -2.18
C ARG A 71 -0.42 24.70 -2.23
N PHE A 72 0.38 23.80 -2.78
CA PHE A 72 1.80 24.06 -3.01
C PHE A 72 2.01 25.27 -3.92
N LEU A 73 1.35 25.31 -5.08
CA LEU A 73 1.45 26.45 -6.00
C LEU A 73 1.04 27.76 -5.35
N PHE A 74 -0.03 27.77 -4.57
CA PHE A 74 -0.52 28.96 -3.87
C PHE A 74 0.44 29.41 -2.77
N LEU A 75 0.95 28.49 -1.95
CA LEU A 75 1.89 28.80 -0.87
C LEU A 75 3.24 29.36 -1.39
N HIS A 76 3.64 28.94 -2.57
CA HIS A 76 4.87 29.44 -3.22
C HIS A 76 4.61 30.56 -4.23
N GLU A 77 3.43 31.17 -4.18
CA GLU A 77 3.04 32.34 -5.00
C GLU A 77 3.09 32.11 -6.52
N TYR A 78 3.09 30.84 -6.98
CA TYR A 78 2.99 30.49 -8.40
C TYR A 78 1.59 30.74 -8.98
N ILE A 79 0.57 30.85 -8.14
CA ILE A 79 -0.81 31.21 -8.48
C ILE A 79 -1.37 32.15 -7.43
N GLN A 80 -2.23 33.08 -7.86
CA GLN A 80 -2.87 34.05 -6.98
C GLN A 80 -4.24 33.57 -6.45
N THR A 81 -4.83 32.59 -7.11
CA THR A 81 -6.17 32.08 -6.76
C THR A 81 -6.03 30.77 -5.99
N PRO A 82 -6.73 30.58 -4.84
CA PRO A 82 -6.68 29.33 -4.07
C PRO A 82 -7.50 28.23 -4.74
N LEU A 83 -7.00 27.69 -5.86
CA LEU A 83 -7.67 26.68 -6.69
C LEU A 83 -7.97 25.39 -5.91
N ALA A 84 -7.19 25.06 -4.89
CA ALA A 84 -7.41 23.90 -4.04
C ALA A 84 -8.79 23.87 -3.38
N GLU A 85 -9.32 25.03 -3.00
CA GLU A 85 -10.61 25.18 -2.32
C GLU A 85 -11.79 25.10 -3.29
N ARG A 86 -11.54 25.37 -4.57
CA ARG A 86 -12.51 25.31 -5.64
C ARG A 86 -12.75 23.89 -6.19
N LEU A 87 -11.84 22.95 -5.89
CA LEU A 87 -12.02 21.56 -6.31
C LEU A 87 -13.23 20.91 -5.60
N PRO A 88 -14.09 20.17 -6.34
CA PRO A 88 -15.25 19.51 -5.76
C PRO A 88 -14.82 18.52 -4.66
N LYS A 89 -15.59 18.44 -3.59
CA LYS A 89 -15.46 17.38 -2.61
C LYS A 89 -16.07 16.12 -3.25
N ALA A 90 -15.26 15.10 -3.52
CA ALA A 90 -15.83 13.84 -3.96
C ALA A 90 -16.75 13.31 -2.83
N CYS A 91 -18.01 13.17 -3.16
CA CYS A 91 -18.95 12.48 -2.28
C CYS A 91 -18.59 10.99 -2.34
N ILE A 92 -17.79 10.53 -1.38
CA ILE A 92 -17.64 9.11 -1.14
C ILE A 92 -18.97 8.72 -0.50
N GLN A 93 -19.89 8.17 -1.29
CA GLN A 93 -21.01 7.44 -0.71
C GLN A 93 -20.39 6.42 0.23
N GLY A 94 -20.53 6.64 1.53
CA GLY A 94 -20.04 5.73 2.53
C GLY A 94 -20.51 4.34 2.15
N ARG A 95 -19.60 3.37 2.07
CA ARG A 95 -20.01 1.97 1.89
C ARG A 95 -20.92 1.65 3.06
N THR A 96 -22.21 1.52 2.77
CA THR A 96 -23.20 0.94 3.68
C THR A 96 -22.97 -0.57 3.89
N THR A 97 -21.96 -1.14 3.26
CA THR A 97 -21.54 -2.52 3.49
C THR A 97 -20.85 -2.60 4.84
N ILE A 98 -21.49 -3.30 5.77
CA ILE A 98 -20.88 -3.76 7.01
C ILE A 98 -19.57 -4.47 6.63
N PRO A 99 -18.44 -4.18 7.29
CA PRO A 99 -17.20 -4.90 7.04
C PRO A 99 -17.46 -6.39 7.19
N THR A 100 -17.13 -7.17 6.17
CA THR A 100 -17.22 -8.63 6.26
C THR A 100 -16.18 -9.08 7.29
N VAL A 101 -16.65 -9.67 8.37
CA VAL A 101 -15.82 -10.33 9.38
C VAL A 101 -15.84 -11.81 9.05
N TRP A 102 -14.66 -12.41 8.92
CA TRP A 102 -14.52 -13.84 8.72
C TRP A 102 -14.91 -14.57 10.02
N THR A 103 -15.72 -15.61 9.92
CA THR A 103 -16.03 -16.48 11.05
C THR A 103 -14.86 -17.41 11.33
N ASP A 104 -14.83 -17.99 12.55
CA ASP A 104 -13.78 -18.95 12.92
C ASP A 104 -13.80 -20.19 12.02
N GLU A 105 -14.99 -20.61 11.56
CA GLU A 105 -15.16 -21.74 10.63
C GLU A 105 -14.60 -21.39 9.24
N GLU A 106 -14.77 -20.16 8.77
CA GLU A 106 -14.21 -19.70 7.47
C GLU A 106 -12.68 -19.62 7.57
N ILE A 107 -12.15 -19.09 8.66
CA ILE A 107 -10.70 -19.05 8.92
C ILE A 107 -10.12 -20.46 8.98
N SER A 108 -10.79 -21.40 9.68
CA SER A 108 -10.37 -22.80 9.75
C SER A 108 -10.34 -23.45 8.36
N LYS A 109 -11.37 -23.24 7.55
CA LYS A 109 -11.40 -23.74 6.17
C LYS A 109 -10.26 -23.18 5.31
N ILE A 110 -9.92 -21.90 5.45
CA ILE A 110 -8.79 -21.30 4.75
C ILE A 110 -7.47 -21.97 5.18
N LYS A 111 -7.27 -22.19 6.49
CA LYS A 111 -6.09 -22.87 7.01
C LYS A 111 -5.99 -24.32 6.51
N GLU A 112 -7.10 -25.03 6.46
CA GLU A 112 -7.17 -26.42 6.02
C GLU A 112 -6.97 -26.56 4.51
N SER A 113 -7.49 -25.62 3.71
CA SER A 113 -7.34 -25.61 2.26
C SER A 113 -5.94 -25.23 1.79
N ALA A 114 -5.11 -24.67 2.68
CA ALA A 114 -3.75 -24.27 2.32
C ALA A 114 -2.88 -25.50 2.04
N GLU A 115 -2.35 -25.58 0.85
CA GLU A 115 -1.40 -26.61 0.44
C GLU A 115 -0.11 -26.45 1.26
N ARG A 116 0.46 -27.59 1.77
CA ARG A 116 1.63 -27.61 2.67
C ARG A 116 2.75 -28.51 2.19
N VAL A 117 2.62 -29.09 1.03
CA VAL A 117 3.62 -30.06 0.49
C VAL A 117 4.69 -29.32 -0.31
N SER A 118 4.28 -28.39 -1.17
CA SER A 118 5.20 -27.62 -1.98
C SER A 118 5.91 -26.51 -1.17
N PRO A 119 7.10 -26.10 -1.58
CA PRO A 119 7.83 -24.98 -1.00
C PRO A 119 7.01 -23.68 -0.94
N GLU A 120 6.29 -23.37 -2.03
CA GLU A 120 5.38 -22.22 -2.10
C GLU A 120 4.19 -22.36 -1.16
N GLY A 121 3.66 -23.57 -1.03
CA GLY A 121 2.56 -23.88 -0.14
C GLY A 121 2.93 -23.66 1.32
N LYS A 122 4.11 -24.15 1.75
CA LYS A 122 4.65 -23.93 3.09
C LYS A 122 4.80 -22.43 3.40
N ARG A 123 5.33 -21.65 2.45
CA ARG A 123 5.42 -20.21 2.55
C ARG A 123 4.04 -19.57 2.75
N SER A 124 3.10 -19.93 1.88
CA SER A 124 1.76 -19.36 1.87
C SER A 124 1.02 -19.68 3.17
N TYR A 125 1.17 -20.91 3.66
CA TYR A 125 0.60 -21.33 4.93
C TYR A 125 1.13 -20.54 6.12
N ALA A 126 2.45 -20.35 6.21
CA ALA A 126 3.05 -19.54 7.28
C ALA A 126 2.54 -18.09 7.23
N MET A 127 2.42 -17.50 6.01
CA MET A 127 1.87 -16.15 5.84
C MET A 127 0.39 -16.07 6.25
N ILE A 128 -0.41 -17.08 5.93
CA ILE A 128 -1.82 -17.17 6.33
C ILE A 128 -1.94 -17.18 7.85
N LEU A 129 -1.14 -17.99 8.56
CA LEU A 129 -1.17 -18.05 10.02
C LEU A 129 -0.78 -16.71 10.67
N LEU A 130 0.26 -16.05 10.16
CA LEU A 130 0.66 -14.72 10.63
C LEU A 130 -0.47 -13.69 10.47
N ALA A 131 -1.22 -13.77 9.36
CA ALA A 131 -2.37 -12.89 9.15
C ALA A 131 -3.56 -13.26 10.04
N ALA A 132 -3.90 -14.55 10.12
CA ALA A 132 -5.10 -15.01 10.78
C ALA A 132 -5.00 -15.02 12.32
N GLU A 133 -3.84 -15.35 12.85
CA GLU A 133 -3.66 -15.48 14.32
C GLU A 133 -3.08 -14.21 14.96
N LEU A 134 -2.21 -13.49 14.25
CA LEU A 134 -1.56 -12.29 14.78
C LEU A 134 -2.10 -10.98 14.20
N GLY A 135 -3.03 -11.05 13.24
CA GLY A 135 -3.65 -9.86 12.64
C GLY A 135 -2.67 -8.98 11.85
N LEU A 136 -1.53 -9.55 11.41
CA LEU A 136 -0.51 -8.79 10.70
C LEU A 136 -1.00 -8.39 9.30
N ARG A 137 -0.63 -7.17 8.87
CA ARG A 137 -0.89 -6.75 7.50
C ARG A 137 0.03 -7.48 6.53
N ILE A 138 -0.47 -7.78 5.34
CA ILE A 138 0.30 -8.48 4.31
C ILE A 138 1.63 -7.77 3.97
N GLY A 139 1.66 -6.44 4.03
CA GLY A 139 2.90 -5.66 3.84
C GLY A 139 3.94 -5.95 4.92
N ASP A 140 3.52 -6.03 6.18
CA ASP A 140 4.40 -6.29 7.32
C ASP A 140 4.87 -7.75 7.30
N ILE A 141 3.97 -8.71 6.98
CA ILE A 141 4.32 -10.13 6.81
C ILE A 141 5.40 -10.30 5.72
N ARG A 142 5.22 -9.67 4.56
CA ARG A 142 6.16 -9.78 3.43
C ARG A 142 7.52 -9.16 3.70
N SER A 143 7.58 -8.18 4.59
CA SER A 143 8.82 -7.52 4.99
C SER A 143 9.39 -8.03 6.31
N LEU A 144 8.84 -9.11 6.87
CA LEU A 144 9.34 -9.72 8.10
C LEU A 144 10.80 -10.17 7.92
N LYS A 145 11.66 -9.74 8.85
CA LYS A 145 13.09 -10.08 8.86
C LYS A 145 13.40 -11.12 9.90
N PHE A 146 14.50 -11.85 9.72
CA PHE A 146 14.99 -12.78 10.73
C PHE A 146 15.30 -12.11 12.07
N SER A 147 15.81 -10.88 12.05
CA SER A 147 16.11 -10.11 13.26
C SER A 147 14.88 -9.68 14.06
N GLU A 148 13.69 -9.80 13.49
CA GLU A 148 12.42 -9.47 14.14
C GLU A 148 11.77 -10.67 14.83
N ILE A 149 12.36 -11.87 14.74
CA ILE A 149 11.87 -13.09 15.37
C ILE A 149 12.73 -13.40 16.59
N ASP A 150 12.15 -13.34 17.76
CA ASP A 150 12.76 -13.85 19.01
C ASP A 150 12.23 -15.27 19.29
N TRP A 151 13.06 -16.26 18.93
CA TRP A 151 12.71 -17.66 19.09
C TRP A 151 12.71 -18.12 20.57
N GLU A 152 13.55 -17.51 21.42
CA GLU A 152 13.66 -17.85 22.83
C GLU A 152 12.44 -17.37 23.59
N ARG A 153 12.02 -16.12 23.33
CA ARG A 153 10.84 -15.53 23.96
C ARG A 153 9.54 -15.87 23.28
N LYS A 154 9.62 -16.49 22.09
CA LYS A 154 8.48 -16.72 21.21
C LYS A 154 7.72 -15.43 20.90
N GLU A 155 8.44 -14.41 20.43
CA GLU A 155 7.90 -13.08 20.13
C GLU A 155 8.32 -12.61 18.73
N LEU A 156 7.45 -11.80 18.13
CA LEU A 156 7.73 -11.07 16.89
C LEU A 156 7.80 -9.57 17.20
N ASN A 157 8.96 -8.95 16.93
CA ASN A 157 9.22 -7.53 17.15
C ASN A 157 9.22 -6.79 15.82
N ILE A 158 8.03 -6.44 15.31
CA ILE A 158 7.82 -5.93 13.95
C ILE A 158 7.66 -4.43 13.94
N THR A 159 8.41 -3.75 13.07
CA THR A 159 8.16 -2.34 12.77
C THR A 159 7.16 -2.24 11.62
N GLN A 160 5.95 -1.75 11.90
CA GLN A 160 4.89 -1.62 10.90
C GLN A 160 5.28 -0.67 9.76
N ASN A 161 5.25 -1.14 8.51
CA ASN A 161 5.58 -0.34 7.33
C ASN A 161 4.68 0.90 7.14
N LYS A 162 3.42 0.82 7.56
CA LYS A 162 2.44 1.90 7.36
C LYS A 162 2.52 3.01 8.40
N THR A 163 2.84 2.68 9.64
CA THR A 163 2.75 3.60 10.79
C THR A 163 4.09 3.90 11.43
N GLY A 164 5.12 3.09 11.14
CA GLY A 164 6.42 3.15 11.82
C GLY A 164 6.39 2.70 13.28
N GLN A 165 5.25 2.19 13.76
CA GLN A 165 5.12 1.71 15.13
C GLN A 165 5.74 0.33 15.29
N VAL A 166 6.44 0.13 16.41
CA VAL A 166 6.95 -1.18 16.81
C VAL A 166 5.85 -1.95 17.51
N LEU A 167 5.60 -3.17 17.06
CA LEU A 167 4.70 -4.14 17.66
C LEU A 167 5.53 -5.30 18.20
N CYS A 168 5.33 -5.63 19.46
CA CYS A 168 5.78 -6.88 20.07
C CYS A 168 4.56 -7.79 20.21
N LEU A 169 4.56 -8.92 19.50
CA LEU A 169 3.46 -9.86 19.46
C LEU A 169 3.91 -11.24 19.92
N PRO A 170 3.16 -11.92 20.81
CA PRO A 170 3.46 -13.31 21.16
C PRO A 170 3.24 -14.21 19.94
N MET A 171 4.21 -15.08 19.68
CA MET A 171 4.15 -16.06 18.59
C MET A 171 3.46 -17.31 19.09
N THR A 172 2.35 -17.68 18.45
CA THR A 172 1.67 -18.94 18.75
C THR A 172 2.51 -20.14 18.30
N ASP A 173 2.31 -21.31 18.91
CA ASP A 173 3.04 -22.50 18.51
C ASP A 173 2.75 -22.90 17.04
N SER A 174 1.51 -22.70 16.58
CA SER A 174 1.13 -22.93 15.17
C SER A 174 1.93 -22.04 14.19
N VAL A 175 2.07 -20.77 14.50
CA VAL A 175 2.89 -19.83 13.70
C VAL A 175 4.36 -20.24 13.76
N GLY A 176 4.88 -20.55 14.94
CA GLY A 176 6.27 -20.96 15.12
C GLY A 176 6.61 -22.20 14.29
N TRP A 177 5.81 -23.25 14.37
CA TRP A 177 6.04 -24.47 13.60
C TRP A 177 5.90 -24.26 12.09
N ALA A 178 4.95 -23.45 11.64
CA ALA A 178 4.82 -23.13 10.22
C ALA A 178 6.01 -22.33 9.69
N LEU A 179 6.54 -21.41 10.47
CA LEU A 179 7.76 -20.68 10.11
C LEU A 179 8.97 -21.62 10.03
N ILE A 180 9.15 -22.51 11.01
CA ILE A 180 10.23 -23.49 11.03
C ILE A 180 10.13 -24.42 9.82
N ASP A 181 8.95 -24.96 9.54
CA ASP A 181 8.77 -25.85 8.36
C ASP A 181 9.05 -25.12 7.06
N TYR A 182 8.60 -23.88 6.91
CA TYR A 182 8.95 -23.11 5.72
C TYR A 182 10.45 -22.85 5.62
N LEU A 183 11.10 -22.43 6.69
CA LEU A 183 12.53 -22.10 6.69
C LEU A 183 13.41 -23.31 6.42
N GLN A 184 13.07 -24.48 6.94
CA GLN A 184 13.85 -25.70 6.78
C GLN A 184 13.56 -26.45 5.48
N ASN A 185 12.28 -26.45 5.06
CA ASN A 185 11.81 -27.36 4.01
C ASN A 185 11.16 -26.64 2.82
N GLY A 186 11.07 -25.33 2.84
CA GLY A 186 10.39 -24.59 1.78
C GLY A 186 11.13 -23.37 1.27
N ARG A 187 11.91 -22.68 2.12
CA ARG A 187 12.59 -21.46 1.72
C ARG A 187 13.75 -21.76 0.77
N PRO A 188 13.80 -21.16 -0.45
CA PRO A 188 14.94 -21.29 -1.31
C PRO A 188 16.19 -20.66 -0.67
N VAL A 189 17.36 -21.16 -1.08
CA VAL A 189 18.64 -20.57 -0.65
C VAL A 189 18.72 -19.14 -1.17
N SER A 190 18.84 -18.19 -0.26
CA SER A 190 18.88 -16.76 -0.56
C SER A 190 19.64 -16.03 0.54
N GLU A 191 20.44 -15.03 0.17
CA GLU A 191 21.16 -14.15 1.10
C GLU A 191 20.27 -13.04 1.70
N SER A 192 19.01 -12.98 1.27
CA SER A 192 18.05 -11.99 1.77
C SER A 192 17.84 -12.13 3.27
N SER A 193 17.86 -10.99 3.99
CA SER A 193 17.54 -10.91 5.42
C SER A 193 16.06 -11.07 5.72
N PHE A 194 15.21 -11.13 4.70
CA PHE A 194 13.77 -11.33 4.85
C PHE A 194 13.44 -12.81 4.99
N VAL A 195 12.48 -13.11 5.86
CA VAL A 195 11.98 -14.46 6.08
C VAL A 195 11.35 -15.01 4.82
N PHE A 196 10.48 -14.22 4.19
CA PHE A 196 9.75 -14.61 2.99
C PHE A 196 10.40 -14.04 1.72
N VAL A 197 10.68 -14.92 0.79
CA VAL A 197 11.29 -14.59 -0.52
C VAL A 197 10.46 -15.14 -1.67
N LYS A 198 10.71 -14.63 -2.88
CA LYS A 198 10.14 -15.21 -4.10
C LYS A 198 10.70 -16.62 -4.33
N HIS A 199 9.88 -17.50 -4.88
CA HIS A 199 10.30 -18.85 -5.29
C HIS A 199 10.67 -18.92 -6.79
N ARG A 200 11.02 -17.77 -7.35
CA ARG A 200 11.56 -17.65 -8.73
C ARG A 200 12.89 -16.91 -8.66
N PRO A 201 13.89 -17.32 -9.41
CA PRO A 201 15.16 -16.60 -9.46
C PRO A 201 14.95 -15.11 -9.74
N PRO A 202 15.70 -14.24 -9.12
CA PRO A 202 16.87 -14.48 -8.26
C PRO A 202 16.57 -14.74 -6.76
N TYR A 203 15.37 -15.17 -6.39
CA TYR A 203 14.92 -15.46 -5.01
C TYR A 203 15.00 -14.28 -4.04
N ASP A 204 14.77 -13.09 -4.58
CA ASP A 204 14.76 -11.84 -3.82
C ASP A 204 13.53 -11.72 -2.91
N GLU A 205 13.56 -10.70 -2.07
CA GLU A 205 12.41 -10.26 -1.30
C GLU A 205 11.23 -9.84 -2.20
N PHE A 206 10.07 -9.81 -1.63
CA PHE A 206 8.89 -9.28 -2.30
C PHE A 206 9.03 -7.75 -2.47
N PRO A 207 8.73 -7.19 -3.65
CA PRO A 207 8.71 -5.75 -3.81
C PRO A 207 7.65 -5.14 -2.88
N VAL A 208 7.99 -4.01 -2.26
CA VAL A 208 7.19 -3.33 -1.22
C VAL A 208 5.75 -3.03 -1.68
N ASN A 209 5.49 -2.94 -2.99
CA ASN A 209 4.22 -2.49 -3.56
C ASN A 209 3.55 -3.48 -4.54
N THR A 210 3.85 -4.78 -4.48
CA THR A 210 3.16 -5.75 -5.35
C THR A 210 1.91 -6.27 -4.65
N THR A 211 0.75 -6.03 -5.25
CA THR A 211 -0.48 -6.77 -4.94
C THR A 211 -0.25 -8.24 -5.33
N LEU A 212 -0.62 -9.16 -4.48
CA LEU A 212 -0.63 -10.60 -4.78
C LEU A 212 -1.69 -10.87 -5.83
#